data_c185fb2fff4b8bc26795e914ecaa2234
#
_entry.id   c185fb2fff4b8bc26795e914ecaa2234
#
_cell.length_a   1.000
_cell.length_b   1.000
_cell.length_c   1.000
_cell.angle_alpha   90.00
_cell.angle_beta   90.00
_cell.angle_gamma   90.00
#
_symmetry.space_group_name_H-M   'P 1'
#
loop_
_entity.id
_entity.type
_entity.pdbx_description
1 polymer ?
#
loop_
_entity_poly.entity_id
_entity_poly.type
_entity_poly.pdbx_seq_one_letter_code
_entity_poly.pdbx_strand_id
1 'polypeptide(L)'
;MENQRITKSELDAALNALEHILDQPVDEIDLTDGIPPVADVADSNKVFKGKLSLLFVDMRKSTDLTDELKAKKMVKIYRGFIRMAIQAIRYSGGYTRQFAGDGLMGVFKDSTENDALMPSAYKAETAARYIQTLVDFCLNPALKKHFDDVCIGCGVGVCTGTVMITKVGMRGREADDAAENETGIVWVGSTTNYASRYCSLAAPGEIFIDESTYSEIDSSEIWKKTSRIRGEKVFSGYVAGQYYLPLPDNFEQEPIQAEPVEDSGISFVQQIFDETQKRALDLVDEISKKSAELSVALEKVRQREQQVTARENEAGKESTRLHAWEDELATRQKAIDRVERQNNEAAYRTLRSIFSNTFCKQQIISACGKDYWLNLIEDAYALGEKIGKSKRDVQIDLDCYLVDIYICFELYEKAYDAFCIQAQYSSWISTYRLETVVRKSGHWARLKGILEKRAGTGKDFANGLQALKSMGY
;
A
#
# COMPACT_ATOMS: atom_id res chain seq x y z
N MET A 1 15.21 -20.39 -25.58
CA MET A 1 14.40 -19.44 -24.74
C MET A 1 15.16 -18.14 -24.76
N GLU A 2 14.67 -17.14 -25.49
CA GLU A 2 15.20 -15.79 -25.43
C GLU A 2 15.10 -15.30 -23.98
N ASN A 3 16.20 -14.78 -23.44
CA ASN A 3 16.21 -14.17 -22.13
C ASN A 3 15.22 -13.00 -22.13
N GLN A 4 14.04 -13.22 -21.59
CA GLN A 4 13.03 -12.19 -21.42
C GLN A 4 13.62 -11.09 -20.54
N ARG A 5 13.88 -9.93 -21.13
CA ARG A 5 14.46 -8.77 -20.45
C ARG A 5 13.36 -7.75 -20.19
N ILE A 6 13.34 -7.23 -18.98
CA ILE A 6 12.46 -6.09 -18.68
C ILE A 6 12.94 -4.86 -19.49
N THR A 7 12.02 -4.14 -20.06
CA THR A 7 12.29 -2.92 -20.82
C THR A 7 12.43 -1.71 -19.90
N LYS A 8 13.12 -0.67 -20.37
CA LYS A 8 13.22 0.59 -19.64
C LYS A 8 11.84 1.20 -19.38
N SER A 9 10.94 1.13 -20.36
CA SER A 9 9.56 1.64 -20.22
C SER A 9 8.78 0.93 -19.11
N GLU A 10 8.95 -0.38 -18.96
CA GLU A 10 8.30 -1.13 -17.86
C GLU A 10 8.87 -0.76 -16.50
N LEU A 11 10.19 -0.53 -16.41
CA LEU A 11 10.82 -0.04 -15.18
C LEU A 11 10.37 1.38 -14.81
N ASP A 12 10.36 2.29 -15.79
CA ASP A 12 9.92 3.67 -15.57
C ASP A 12 8.43 3.73 -15.17
N ALA A 13 7.59 2.91 -15.78
CA ALA A 13 6.17 2.80 -15.39
C ALA A 13 5.99 2.27 -13.97
N ALA A 14 6.76 1.24 -13.58
CA ALA A 14 6.74 0.71 -12.22
C ALA A 14 7.23 1.73 -11.19
N LEU A 15 8.30 2.45 -11.50
CA LEU A 15 8.86 3.49 -10.63
C LEU A 15 7.85 4.62 -10.42
N ASN A 16 7.25 5.15 -11.49
CA ASN A 16 6.26 6.21 -11.41
C ASN A 16 5.02 5.80 -10.57
N ALA A 17 4.58 4.54 -10.70
CA ALA A 17 3.48 4.01 -9.89
C ALA A 17 3.84 3.92 -8.40
N LEU A 18 5.07 3.50 -8.08
CA LEU A 18 5.58 3.46 -6.71
C LEU A 18 5.73 4.85 -6.11
N GLU A 19 6.34 5.79 -6.83
CA GLU A 19 6.48 7.18 -6.39
C GLU A 19 5.12 7.80 -6.10
N HIS A 20 4.13 7.56 -6.96
CA HIS A 20 2.76 8.05 -6.73
C HIS A 20 2.16 7.52 -5.41
N ILE A 21 2.37 6.24 -5.08
CA ILE A 21 1.89 5.65 -3.83
C ILE A 21 2.65 6.22 -2.62
N LEU A 22 3.98 6.36 -2.73
CA LEU A 22 4.84 6.80 -1.62
C LEU A 22 4.70 8.29 -1.31
N ASP A 23 4.41 9.12 -2.31
CA ASP A 23 4.21 10.57 -2.14
C ASP A 23 2.85 10.93 -1.54
N GLN A 24 1.87 10.03 -1.60
CA GLN A 24 0.55 10.29 -1.03
C GLN A 24 0.58 10.15 0.50
N PRO A 25 0.02 11.11 1.25
CA PRO A 25 -0.11 10.98 2.70
C PRO A 25 -1.01 9.80 3.05
N VAL A 26 -0.78 9.22 4.24
CA VAL A 26 -1.66 8.20 4.81
C VAL A 26 -2.75 8.89 5.63
N ASP A 27 -3.99 8.76 5.18
CA ASP A 27 -5.15 9.29 5.90
C ASP A 27 -5.65 8.26 6.91
N GLU A 28 -5.54 8.56 8.21
CA GLU A 28 -6.07 7.70 9.28
C GLU A 28 -7.55 8.01 9.54
N ILE A 29 -8.38 6.98 9.53
CA ILE A 29 -9.81 7.04 9.85
C ILE A 29 -10.06 6.16 11.06
N ASP A 30 -10.63 6.71 12.12
CA ASP A 30 -10.99 5.93 13.30
C ASP A 30 -12.09 4.92 12.97
N LEU A 31 -11.92 3.69 13.44
CA LEU A 31 -12.86 2.60 13.25
C LEU A 31 -14.08 2.77 14.18
N THR A 32 -15.07 3.55 13.78
CA THR A 32 -16.28 3.82 14.57
C THR A 32 -17.37 2.76 14.38
N ASP A 33 -17.66 2.36 13.14
CA ASP A 33 -18.81 1.55 12.77
C ASP A 33 -18.47 0.15 12.29
N GLY A 34 -18.10 -0.76 13.22
CA GLY A 34 -17.82 -2.15 12.84
C GLY A 34 -16.52 -2.32 12.05
N ILE A 35 -16.28 -3.54 11.58
CA ILE A 35 -15.13 -3.87 10.74
C ILE A 35 -15.56 -3.75 9.27
N PRO A 36 -14.97 -2.85 8.48
CA PRO A 36 -15.41 -2.60 7.12
C PRO A 36 -15.30 -3.88 6.25
N PRO A 37 -16.29 -4.16 5.40
CA PRO A 37 -16.16 -5.18 4.37
C PRO A 37 -15.03 -4.81 3.40
N VAL A 38 -14.44 -5.81 2.74
CA VAL A 38 -13.34 -5.60 1.75
C VAL A 38 -13.73 -4.59 0.66
N ALA A 39 -15.02 -4.61 0.25
CA ALA A 39 -15.54 -3.73 -0.79
C ALA A 39 -15.52 -2.24 -0.39
N ASP A 40 -15.72 -1.97 0.89
CA ASP A 40 -15.88 -0.60 1.40
C ASP A 40 -14.54 0.07 1.77
N VAL A 41 -13.45 -0.69 1.79
CA VAL A 41 -12.12 -0.14 2.00
C VAL A 41 -11.63 0.49 0.70
N ALA A 42 -11.37 1.81 0.73
CA ALA A 42 -10.90 2.54 -0.44
C ALA A 42 -9.53 2.01 -0.91
N ASP A 43 -9.35 1.95 -2.22
CA ASP A 43 -8.06 1.66 -2.85
C ASP A 43 -7.24 2.96 -2.94
N SER A 44 -6.66 3.33 -1.81
CA SER A 44 -5.87 4.56 -1.61
C SER A 44 -5.07 4.41 -0.32
N ASN A 45 -4.18 5.37 -0.02
CA ASN A 45 -3.43 5.43 1.24
C ASN A 45 -4.33 5.78 2.45
N LYS A 46 -5.58 5.30 2.47
CA LYS A 46 -6.49 5.40 3.61
C LYS A 46 -6.39 4.17 4.47
N VAL A 47 -6.31 4.37 5.77
CA VAL A 47 -6.27 3.29 6.76
C VAL A 47 -7.38 3.48 7.79
N PHE A 48 -8.08 2.40 8.11
CA PHE A 48 -8.96 2.36 9.27
C PHE A 48 -8.17 1.93 10.48
N LYS A 49 -8.15 2.73 11.54
CA LYS A 49 -7.40 2.48 12.77
C LYS A 49 -8.34 2.26 13.93
N GLY A 50 -8.07 1.22 14.72
CA GLY A 50 -8.87 0.94 15.90
C GLY A 50 -8.27 -0.13 16.78
N LYS A 51 -8.78 -0.21 18.01
CA LYS A 51 -8.47 -1.30 18.94
C LYS A 51 -9.30 -2.52 18.54
N LEU A 52 -8.63 -3.63 18.31
CA LEU A 52 -9.22 -4.90 17.90
C LEU A 52 -8.55 -6.06 18.65
N SER A 53 -9.29 -7.15 18.81
CA SER A 53 -8.71 -8.43 19.18
C SER A 53 -8.64 -9.33 17.94
N LEU A 54 -7.45 -9.86 17.69
CA LEU A 54 -7.16 -10.72 16.56
C LEU A 54 -6.92 -12.14 17.06
N LEU A 55 -7.66 -13.08 16.50
CA LEU A 55 -7.54 -14.51 16.77
C LEU A 55 -6.96 -15.18 15.53
N PHE A 56 -5.89 -15.93 15.69
CA PHE A 56 -5.42 -16.90 14.70
C PHE A 56 -5.65 -18.30 15.24
N VAL A 57 -6.12 -19.17 14.39
CA VAL A 57 -6.22 -20.60 14.67
C VAL A 57 -5.63 -21.39 13.52
N ASP A 58 -4.92 -22.46 13.85
CA ASP A 58 -4.23 -23.29 12.88
C ASP A 58 -4.22 -24.75 13.35
N MET A 59 -4.37 -25.66 12.38
CA MET A 59 -4.36 -27.09 12.64
C MET A 59 -2.94 -27.54 12.99
N ARG A 60 -2.80 -28.45 13.91
CA ARG A 60 -1.51 -29.02 14.28
C ARG A 60 -1.27 -30.33 13.56
N LYS A 61 -0.01 -30.57 13.16
CA LYS A 61 0.42 -31.76 12.40
C LYS A 61 -0.31 -31.95 11.06
N SER A 62 -0.80 -30.87 10.45
CA SER A 62 -1.50 -30.96 9.16
C SER A 62 -0.60 -31.51 8.04
N THR A 63 0.70 -31.20 8.08
CA THR A 63 1.70 -31.71 7.13
C THR A 63 1.85 -33.22 7.26
N ASP A 64 2.03 -33.72 8.49
CA ASP A 64 2.17 -35.17 8.78
C ASP A 64 0.91 -35.90 8.32
N LEU A 65 -0.27 -35.39 8.67
CA LEU A 65 -1.55 -35.93 8.20
C LEU A 65 -1.69 -35.91 6.66
N THR A 66 -1.13 -34.93 5.99
CA THR A 66 -1.16 -34.86 4.53
C THR A 66 -0.29 -35.94 3.90
N ASP A 67 0.81 -36.29 4.52
CA ASP A 67 1.69 -37.38 4.07
C ASP A 67 1.08 -38.78 4.34
N GLU A 68 0.31 -38.89 5.40
CA GLU A 68 -0.33 -40.17 5.80
C GLU A 68 -1.67 -40.40 5.08
N LEU A 69 -2.42 -39.35 4.79
CA LEU A 69 -3.77 -39.41 4.25
C LEU A 69 -3.84 -39.05 2.77
N LYS A 70 -4.75 -39.70 2.04
CA LYS A 70 -5.05 -39.30 0.65
C LYS A 70 -5.61 -37.89 0.61
N ALA A 71 -5.20 -37.06 -0.37
CA ALA A 71 -5.62 -35.66 -0.55
C ALA A 71 -7.16 -35.44 -0.43
N LYS A 72 -7.96 -36.39 -0.94
CA LYS A 72 -9.44 -36.30 -0.82
C LYS A 72 -9.95 -36.36 0.61
N LYS A 73 -9.27 -37.07 1.53
CA LYS A 73 -9.60 -37.11 2.95
C LYS A 73 -9.21 -35.77 3.60
N MET A 74 -8.03 -35.25 3.29
CA MET A 74 -7.56 -33.95 3.79
C MET A 74 -8.50 -32.81 3.42
N VAL A 75 -9.01 -32.77 2.17
CA VAL A 75 -10.02 -31.77 1.77
C VAL A 75 -11.25 -31.78 2.69
N LYS A 76 -11.72 -32.95 3.13
CA LYS A 76 -12.88 -33.05 4.02
C LYS A 76 -12.53 -32.57 5.44
N ILE A 77 -11.34 -32.90 5.93
CA ILE A 77 -10.83 -32.47 7.24
C ILE A 77 -10.70 -30.95 7.27
N TYR A 78 -10.01 -30.36 6.31
CA TYR A 78 -9.89 -28.90 6.20
C TYR A 78 -11.25 -28.19 6.13
N ARG A 79 -12.16 -28.68 5.29
CA ARG A 79 -13.51 -28.11 5.18
C ARG A 79 -14.28 -28.19 6.48
N GLY A 80 -14.17 -29.30 7.23
CA GLY A 80 -14.78 -29.49 8.54
C GLY A 80 -14.22 -28.50 9.57
N PHE A 81 -12.91 -28.47 9.71
CA PHE A 81 -12.20 -27.61 10.64
C PHE A 81 -12.48 -26.13 10.39
N ILE A 82 -12.26 -25.67 9.15
CA ILE A 82 -12.47 -24.26 8.78
C ILE A 82 -13.93 -23.85 9.00
N ARG A 83 -14.90 -24.72 8.65
CA ARG A 83 -16.31 -24.43 8.88
C ARG A 83 -16.63 -24.22 10.36
N MET A 84 -16.11 -25.07 11.23
CA MET A 84 -16.32 -24.97 12.68
C MET A 84 -15.65 -23.73 13.26
N ALA A 85 -14.43 -23.42 12.84
CA ALA A 85 -13.73 -22.23 13.28
C ALA A 85 -14.46 -20.94 12.84
N ILE A 86 -14.97 -20.88 11.61
CA ILE A 86 -15.82 -19.76 11.14
C ILE A 86 -17.09 -19.65 11.99
N GLN A 87 -17.74 -20.79 12.29
CA GLN A 87 -18.96 -20.82 13.11
C GLN A 87 -18.67 -20.26 14.52
N ALA A 88 -17.60 -20.70 15.16
CA ALA A 88 -17.20 -20.21 16.48
C ALA A 88 -16.90 -18.70 16.49
N ILE A 89 -16.13 -18.21 15.51
CA ILE A 89 -15.85 -16.77 15.36
C ILE A 89 -17.13 -15.98 15.20
N ARG A 90 -18.01 -16.41 14.31
CA ARG A 90 -19.27 -15.71 14.01
C ARG A 90 -20.20 -15.69 15.23
N TYR A 91 -20.37 -16.81 15.93
CA TYR A 91 -21.25 -16.89 17.10
C TYR A 91 -20.73 -16.11 18.31
N SER A 92 -19.41 -15.87 18.35
CA SER A 92 -18.80 -15.00 19.35
C SER A 92 -18.77 -13.53 18.92
N GLY A 93 -19.49 -13.12 17.88
CA GLY A 93 -19.57 -11.74 17.41
C GLY A 93 -18.33 -11.24 16.65
N GLY A 94 -17.55 -12.16 16.08
CA GLY A 94 -16.38 -11.84 15.28
C GLY A 94 -16.60 -11.98 13.78
N TYR A 95 -15.59 -11.58 13.02
CA TYR A 95 -15.55 -11.66 11.56
C TYR A 95 -14.35 -12.46 11.11
N THR A 96 -14.54 -13.45 10.24
CA THR A 96 -13.43 -14.12 9.55
C THR A 96 -12.94 -13.23 8.42
N ARG A 97 -11.62 -12.98 8.36
CA ARG A 97 -11.05 -12.01 7.39
C ARG A 97 -9.94 -12.56 6.52
N GLN A 98 -9.26 -13.60 6.94
CA GLN A 98 -8.15 -14.17 6.18
C GLN A 98 -8.08 -15.67 6.37
N PHE A 99 -7.73 -16.38 5.30
CA PHE A 99 -7.38 -17.78 5.31
C PHE A 99 -5.88 -17.92 5.01
N ALA A 100 -5.20 -18.77 5.74
CA ALA A 100 -3.76 -19.02 5.57
C ALA A 100 -3.50 -20.53 5.65
N GLY A 101 -3.55 -21.21 4.50
CA GLY A 101 -3.45 -22.65 4.44
C GLY A 101 -4.61 -23.34 5.14
N ASP A 102 -4.31 -24.09 6.19
CA ASP A 102 -5.25 -24.77 7.09
C ASP A 102 -5.67 -23.92 8.30
N GLY A 103 -5.14 -22.68 8.38
CA GLY A 103 -5.50 -21.72 9.41
C GLY A 103 -6.40 -20.59 8.92
N LEU A 104 -6.93 -19.83 9.87
CA LEU A 104 -7.71 -18.64 9.57
C LEU A 104 -7.56 -17.57 10.66
N MET A 105 -7.92 -16.34 10.29
CA MET A 105 -7.93 -15.19 11.18
C MET A 105 -9.36 -14.70 11.45
N GLY A 106 -9.68 -14.59 12.74
CA GLY A 106 -10.87 -13.93 13.26
C GLY A 106 -10.51 -12.54 13.78
N VAL A 107 -11.44 -11.61 13.61
CA VAL A 107 -11.30 -10.22 14.06
C VAL A 107 -12.49 -9.83 14.90
N PHE A 108 -12.24 -9.23 16.04
CA PHE A 108 -13.26 -8.82 17.00
C PHE A 108 -13.08 -7.36 17.37
N LYS A 109 -14.20 -6.66 17.51
CA LYS A 109 -14.27 -5.28 17.97
C LYS A 109 -15.17 -5.20 19.20
N ASP A 110 -14.91 -4.23 20.07
CA ASP A 110 -15.80 -3.92 21.17
C ASP A 110 -17.22 -3.63 20.65
N SER A 111 -18.23 -4.07 21.36
CA SER A 111 -19.64 -3.76 21.07
C SER A 111 -20.39 -3.46 22.37
N THR A 112 -21.54 -2.85 22.25
CA THR A 112 -22.45 -2.64 23.37
C THR A 112 -23.65 -3.56 23.19
N GLU A 113 -23.93 -4.38 24.17
CA GLU A 113 -25.09 -5.27 24.23
C GLU A 113 -25.86 -5.00 25.53
N ASN A 114 -27.14 -4.69 25.44
CA ASN A 114 -27.99 -4.36 26.59
C ASN A 114 -27.35 -3.29 27.53
N ASP A 115 -26.82 -2.23 26.95
CA ASP A 115 -26.12 -1.14 27.63
C ASP A 115 -24.82 -1.55 28.37
N ALA A 116 -24.36 -2.78 28.21
CA ALA A 116 -23.07 -3.25 28.74
C ALA A 116 -22.01 -3.32 27.62
N LEU A 117 -20.80 -2.84 27.94
CA LEU A 117 -19.65 -2.99 27.05
C LEU A 117 -19.25 -4.46 27.00
N MET A 118 -19.17 -4.99 25.79
CA MET A 118 -18.64 -6.33 25.50
C MET A 118 -17.28 -6.17 24.86
N PRO A 119 -16.16 -6.38 25.63
CA PRO A 119 -14.80 -6.23 25.10
C PRO A 119 -14.49 -7.20 23.96
N SER A 120 -13.75 -6.74 22.98
CA SER A 120 -13.28 -7.57 21.87
C SER A 120 -12.42 -8.74 22.33
N ALA A 121 -11.63 -8.55 23.39
CA ALA A 121 -10.83 -9.58 24.02
C ALA A 121 -11.67 -10.73 24.55
N TYR A 122 -12.77 -10.42 25.26
CA TYR A 122 -13.71 -11.43 25.78
C TYR A 122 -14.37 -12.22 24.64
N LYS A 123 -14.79 -11.56 23.58
CA LYS A 123 -15.36 -12.23 22.40
C LYS A 123 -14.34 -13.16 21.72
N ALA A 124 -13.09 -12.70 21.59
CA ALA A 124 -12.02 -13.49 20.98
C ALA A 124 -11.66 -14.71 21.83
N GLU A 125 -11.61 -14.54 23.15
CA GLU A 125 -11.42 -15.64 24.10
C GLU A 125 -12.56 -16.65 24.02
N THR A 126 -13.82 -16.19 24.03
CA THR A 126 -14.99 -17.03 23.86
C THR A 126 -14.97 -17.80 22.56
N ALA A 127 -14.55 -17.17 21.45
CA ALA A 127 -14.37 -17.83 20.16
C ALA A 127 -13.29 -18.91 20.21
N ALA A 128 -12.17 -18.64 20.88
CA ALA A 128 -11.06 -19.59 21.05
C ALA A 128 -11.53 -20.84 21.81
N ARG A 129 -12.23 -20.66 22.92
CA ARG A 129 -12.84 -21.76 23.69
C ARG A 129 -13.84 -22.55 22.87
N TYR A 130 -14.68 -21.83 22.10
CA TYR A 130 -15.67 -22.46 21.25
C TYR A 130 -15.01 -23.32 20.16
N ILE A 131 -13.92 -22.84 19.55
CA ILE A 131 -13.15 -23.61 18.58
C ILE A 131 -12.62 -24.91 19.23
N GLN A 132 -11.99 -24.83 20.39
CA GLN A 132 -11.52 -26.01 21.12
C GLN A 132 -12.67 -26.98 21.43
N THR A 133 -13.80 -26.45 21.89
CA THR A 133 -15.00 -27.25 22.17
C THR A 133 -15.48 -27.98 20.91
N LEU A 134 -15.59 -27.28 19.78
CA LEU A 134 -16.08 -27.89 18.54
C LEU A 134 -15.08 -28.91 17.98
N VAL A 135 -13.79 -28.69 18.13
CA VAL A 135 -12.77 -29.65 17.68
C VAL A 135 -12.87 -30.91 18.47
N ASP A 136 -12.84 -30.86 19.81
CA ASP A 136 -12.72 -32.01 20.65
C ASP A 136 -14.05 -32.78 20.87
N PHE A 137 -15.17 -32.06 20.86
CA PHE A 137 -16.51 -32.67 21.09
C PHE A 137 -17.32 -32.93 19.82
N CYS A 138 -16.96 -32.32 18.69
CA CYS A 138 -17.73 -32.48 17.44
C CYS A 138 -16.89 -33.01 16.29
N LEU A 139 -15.75 -32.36 15.98
CA LEU A 139 -14.96 -32.70 14.79
C LEU A 139 -14.23 -34.02 15.00
N ASN A 140 -13.47 -34.18 16.09
CA ASN A 140 -12.73 -35.39 16.34
C ASN A 140 -13.61 -36.65 16.49
N PRO A 141 -14.77 -36.61 17.19
CA PRO A 141 -15.70 -37.71 17.16
C PRO A 141 -16.21 -38.05 15.75
N ALA A 142 -16.48 -37.03 14.92
CA ALA A 142 -16.90 -37.29 13.55
C ALA A 142 -15.76 -37.82 12.68
N LEU A 143 -14.53 -37.31 12.84
CA LEU A 143 -13.35 -37.83 12.15
C LEU A 143 -13.08 -39.28 12.51
N LYS A 144 -13.09 -39.63 13.79
CA LYS A 144 -12.90 -41.00 14.29
C LYS A 144 -13.94 -41.96 13.69
N LYS A 145 -15.20 -41.51 13.58
CA LYS A 145 -16.27 -42.33 12.98
C LYS A 145 -16.08 -42.59 11.48
N HIS A 146 -15.49 -41.63 10.74
CA HIS A 146 -15.43 -41.69 9.29
C HIS A 146 -14.06 -42.00 8.70
N PHE A 147 -12.99 -41.86 9.46
CA PHE A 147 -11.61 -41.94 8.98
C PHE A 147 -10.66 -42.78 9.85
N ASP A 148 -11.19 -43.70 10.68
CA ASP A 148 -10.42 -44.61 11.51
C ASP A 148 -9.27 -43.88 12.25
N ASP A 149 -9.42 -43.62 13.52
CA ASP A 149 -8.44 -43.03 14.45
C ASP A 149 -7.79 -41.66 14.06
N VAL A 150 -8.32 -40.96 13.04
CA VAL A 150 -7.86 -39.63 12.74
C VAL A 150 -8.38 -38.65 13.80
N CYS A 151 -7.45 -37.99 14.46
CA CYS A 151 -7.72 -36.97 15.45
C CYS A 151 -6.85 -35.73 15.16
N ILE A 152 -7.41 -34.56 15.23
CA ILE A 152 -6.68 -33.29 15.01
C ILE A 152 -6.69 -32.45 16.28
N GLY A 153 -5.62 -31.70 16.48
CA GLY A 153 -5.56 -30.61 17.43
C GLY A 153 -5.41 -29.28 16.72
N CYS A 154 -5.77 -28.22 17.38
CA CYS A 154 -5.48 -26.87 16.91
C CYS A 154 -4.83 -26.04 18.01
N GLY A 155 -4.03 -25.06 17.59
CA GLY A 155 -3.51 -24.03 18.48
C GLY A 155 -4.19 -22.70 18.14
N VAL A 156 -4.51 -21.94 19.18
CA VAL A 156 -5.14 -20.63 19.03
C VAL A 156 -4.26 -19.56 19.65
N GLY A 157 -4.06 -18.46 18.91
CA GLY A 157 -3.35 -17.27 19.40
C GLY A 157 -4.28 -16.08 19.38
N VAL A 158 -4.35 -15.31 20.47
CA VAL A 158 -5.15 -14.09 20.54
C VAL A 158 -4.29 -12.94 21.05
N CYS A 159 -4.35 -11.80 20.36
CA CYS A 159 -3.73 -10.55 20.80
C CYS A 159 -4.68 -9.39 20.62
N THR A 160 -4.67 -8.47 21.61
CA THR A 160 -5.51 -7.27 21.61
C THR A 160 -4.64 -6.03 21.50
N GLY A 161 -5.01 -5.10 20.61
CA GLY A 161 -4.29 -3.84 20.45
C GLY A 161 -4.73 -3.04 19.24
N THR A 162 -4.00 -1.97 18.97
CA THR A 162 -4.28 -1.10 17.82
C THR A 162 -3.85 -1.76 16.52
N VAL A 163 -4.75 -1.77 15.56
CA VAL A 163 -4.54 -2.32 14.21
C VAL A 163 -4.96 -1.29 13.18
N MET A 164 -4.22 -1.21 12.10
CA MET A 164 -4.58 -0.44 10.91
C MET A 164 -5.03 -1.39 9.81
N ILE A 165 -6.12 -1.05 9.14
CA ILE A 165 -6.72 -1.85 8.07
C ILE A 165 -6.62 -1.05 6.79
N THR A 166 -5.98 -1.59 5.78
CA THR A 166 -5.87 -0.96 4.46
C THR A 166 -6.10 -1.96 3.34
N LYS A 167 -6.54 -1.46 2.20
CA LYS A 167 -6.66 -2.25 0.98
C LYS A 167 -5.37 -2.13 0.18
N VAL A 168 -4.90 -3.25 -0.30
CA VAL A 168 -3.70 -3.33 -1.15
C VAL A 168 -4.00 -4.17 -2.37
N GLY A 169 -3.18 -4.02 -3.39
CA GLY A 169 -3.28 -4.80 -4.61
C GLY A 169 -3.32 -3.94 -5.86
N MET A 170 -3.74 -4.52 -6.96
CA MET A 170 -3.81 -3.88 -8.26
C MET A 170 -5.19 -4.12 -8.89
N ARG A 171 -5.75 -3.09 -9.52
CA ARG A 171 -6.97 -3.23 -10.31
C ARG A 171 -6.65 -3.79 -11.68
N GLY A 172 -7.59 -4.54 -12.26
CA GLY A 172 -7.54 -4.97 -13.64
C GLY A 172 -7.43 -3.78 -14.61
N ARG A 173 -7.00 -4.05 -15.84
CA ARG A 173 -6.74 -3.02 -16.85
C ARG A 173 -8.00 -2.31 -17.34
N GLU A 174 -9.15 -2.98 -17.29
CA GLU A 174 -10.45 -2.43 -17.71
C GLU A 174 -11.37 -2.23 -16.51
N ALA A 175 -12.10 -1.12 -16.50
CA ALA A 175 -12.95 -0.72 -15.36
C ALA A 175 -14.07 -1.71 -15.03
N ASP A 176 -14.50 -2.51 -16.01
CA ASP A 176 -15.60 -3.49 -15.88
C ASP A 176 -15.13 -4.90 -15.52
N ASP A 177 -13.81 -5.14 -15.47
CA ASP A 177 -13.27 -6.47 -15.23
C ASP A 177 -12.97 -6.70 -13.74
N ALA A 178 -14.05 -6.85 -12.96
CA ALA A 178 -13.95 -7.17 -11.53
C ALA A 178 -13.23 -8.51 -11.27
N ALA A 179 -13.11 -9.38 -12.28
CA ALA A 179 -12.42 -10.66 -12.21
C ALA A 179 -10.89 -10.50 -12.22
N GLU A 180 -10.35 -9.41 -12.78
CA GLU A 180 -8.91 -9.10 -12.82
C GLU A 180 -8.43 -8.23 -11.63
N ASN A 181 -9.31 -7.90 -10.70
CA ASN A 181 -8.92 -7.14 -9.52
C ASN A 181 -8.18 -8.02 -8.51
N GLU A 182 -6.87 -7.89 -8.44
CA GLU A 182 -6.01 -8.56 -7.46
C GLU A 182 -5.88 -7.68 -6.21
N THR A 183 -6.98 -7.52 -5.47
CA THR A 183 -7.03 -6.68 -4.28
C THR A 183 -7.34 -7.49 -3.02
N GLY A 184 -6.73 -7.10 -1.91
CA GLY A 184 -6.94 -7.71 -0.61
C GLY A 184 -6.86 -6.71 0.54
N ILE A 185 -7.22 -7.15 1.74
CA ILE A 185 -7.04 -6.35 2.96
C ILE A 185 -5.77 -6.80 3.66
N VAL A 186 -4.96 -5.83 4.08
CA VAL A 186 -3.80 -6.03 4.94
C VAL A 186 -4.08 -5.41 6.32
N TRP A 187 -3.73 -6.17 7.35
CA TRP A 187 -3.86 -5.82 8.75
C TRP A 187 -2.49 -5.42 9.27
N VAL A 188 -2.25 -4.11 9.34
CA VAL A 188 -0.93 -3.55 9.69
C VAL A 188 -0.86 -3.29 11.18
N GLY A 189 0.20 -3.79 11.81
CA GLY A 189 0.47 -3.58 13.22
C GLY A 189 1.15 -4.78 13.90
N SER A 190 1.77 -4.53 15.03
CA SER A 190 2.41 -5.58 15.85
C SER A 190 1.39 -6.61 16.34
N THR A 191 0.18 -6.17 16.68
CA THR A 191 -0.92 -7.02 17.17
C THR A 191 -1.21 -8.19 16.23
N THR A 192 -1.32 -7.93 14.91
CA THR A 192 -1.56 -8.97 13.90
C THR A 192 -0.42 -9.99 13.85
N ASN A 193 0.81 -9.49 13.82
CA ASN A 193 1.99 -10.34 13.75
C ASN A 193 2.16 -11.17 15.05
N TYR A 194 1.89 -10.56 16.20
CA TYR A 194 1.95 -11.26 17.47
C TYR A 194 0.87 -12.33 17.58
N ALA A 195 -0.40 -12.06 17.26
CA ALA A 195 -1.47 -13.05 17.29
C ALA A 195 -1.15 -14.29 16.45
N SER A 196 -0.63 -14.11 15.23
CA SER A 196 -0.13 -15.21 14.39
C SER A 196 1.02 -15.98 15.05
N ARG A 197 1.95 -15.28 15.73
CA ARG A 197 3.07 -15.93 16.44
C ARG A 197 2.59 -16.70 17.67
N TYR A 198 1.69 -16.12 18.46
CA TYR A 198 1.08 -16.81 19.59
C TYR A 198 0.33 -18.08 19.14
N CYS A 199 -0.43 -17.98 18.04
CA CYS A 199 -1.03 -19.16 17.42
C CYS A 199 0.04 -20.22 17.11
N SER A 200 1.11 -19.87 16.40
CA SER A 200 2.13 -20.84 16.02
C SER A 200 2.91 -21.45 17.20
N LEU A 201 2.89 -20.81 18.36
CA LEU A 201 3.55 -21.26 19.59
C LEU A 201 2.59 -22.01 20.52
N ALA A 202 1.28 -21.93 20.33
CA ALA A 202 0.31 -22.70 21.08
C ALA A 202 0.42 -24.19 20.72
N ALA A 203 0.44 -25.07 21.70
CA ALA A 203 0.41 -26.51 21.49
C ALA A 203 -0.99 -26.97 21.02
N PRO A 204 -1.15 -28.25 20.59
CA PRO A 204 -2.48 -28.81 20.34
C PRO A 204 -3.38 -28.67 21.56
N GLY A 205 -4.58 -28.16 21.41
CA GLY A 205 -5.53 -27.94 22.51
C GLY A 205 -5.23 -26.70 23.37
N GLU A 206 -4.26 -25.85 23.00
CA GLU A 206 -3.93 -24.65 23.76
C GLU A 206 -4.46 -23.36 23.11
N ILE A 207 -4.82 -22.42 23.98
CA ILE A 207 -5.08 -21.01 23.68
C ILE A 207 -3.94 -20.20 24.29
N PHE A 208 -3.23 -19.41 23.50
CA PHE A 208 -2.15 -18.54 23.95
C PHE A 208 -2.50 -17.08 23.68
N ILE A 209 -2.57 -16.26 24.73
CA ILE A 209 -2.98 -14.87 24.69
C ILE A 209 -1.91 -13.93 25.20
N ASP A 210 -1.91 -12.69 24.73
CA ASP A 210 -1.02 -11.64 25.23
C ASP A 210 -1.54 -10.99 26.52
N GLU A 211 -0.70 -10.19 27.17
CA GLU A 211 -1.02 -9.48 28.41
C GLU A 211 -2.22 -8.53 28.22
N SER A 212 -2.32 -7.88 27.06
CA SER A 212 -3.42 -6.96 26.76
C SER A 212 -4.76 -7.69 26.70
N THR A 213 -4.80 -8.84 26.04
CA THR A 213 -6.00 -9.68 26.00
C THR A 213 -6.34 -10.19 27.40
N TYR A 214 -5.34 -10.68 28.16
CA TYR A 214 -5.56 -11.20 29.50
C TYR A 214 -6.14 -10.16 30.46
N SER A 215 -5.71 -8.93 30.37
CA SER A 215 -6.20 -7.83 31.24
C SER A 215 -7.68 -7.43 31.00
N GLU A 216 -8.26 -7.86 29.89
CA GLU A 216 -9.63 -7.51 29.49
C GLU A 216 -10.63 -8.68 29.54
N ILE A 217 -10.15 -9.87 29.89
CA ILE A 217 -11.01 -11.03 30.13
C ILE A 217 -11.14 -11.32 31.62
N ASP A 218 -12.19 -12.06 31.99
CA ASP A 218 -12.29 -12.58 33.35
C ASP A 218 -11.17 -13.58 33.59
N SER A 219 -10.20 -13.18 34.40
CA SER A 219 -9.05 -14.01 34.76
C SER A 219 -9.50 -15.20 35.61
N SER A 220 -9.42 -16.40 35.06
CA SER A 220 -9.64 -17.64 35.79
C SER A 220 -8.30 -18.28 36.14
N GLU A 221 -8.27 -19.14 37.19
CA GLU A 221 -7.08 -19.90 37.60
C GLU A 221 -6.53 -20.84 36.51
N ILE A 222 -7.30 -21.05 35.42
CA ILE A 222 -6.88 -21.88 34.30
C ILE A 222 -5.76 -21.25 33.47
N TRP A 223 -5.69 -19.92 33.47
CA TRP A 223 -4.67 -19.18 32.71
C TRP A 223 -3.33 -19.21 33.45
N LYS A 224 -2.32 -19.76 32.77
CA LYS A 224 -0.95 -19.88 33.31
C LYS A 224 -0.03 -18.91 32.55
N LYS A 225 0.64 -18.04 33.30
CA LYS A 225 1.66 -17.13 32.72
C LYS A 225 2.81 -17.98 32.18
N THR A 226 3.22 -17.72 30.94
CA THR A 226 4.29 -18.46 30.28
C THR A 226 5.07 -17.56 29.32
N SER A 227 6.25 -18.05 28.96
CA SER A 227 7.07 -17.42 27.91
C SER A 227 7.59 -18.51 26.99
N ARG A 228 7.47 -18.29 25.68
CA ARG A 228 7.94 -19.21 24.66
C ARG A 228 8.89 -18.49 23.71
N ILE A 229 9.89 -19.20 23.20
CA ILE A 229 10.92 -18.64 22.34
C ILE A 229 10.70 -19.10 20.90
N ARG A 230 10.82 -18.17 19.96
CA ARG A 230 10.87 -18.49 18.54
C ARG A 230 11.95 -17.65 17.84
N GLY A 231 13.02 -18.32 17.41
CA GLY A 231 14.23 -17.64 16.98
C GLY A 231 14.85 -16.85 18.14
N GLU A 232 15.14 -15.57 17.94
CA GLU A 232 15.73 -14.70 18.97
C GLU A 232 14.68 -13.96 19.83
N LYS A 233 13.39 -14.16 19.56
CA LYS A 233 12.30 -13.42 20.23
C LYS A 233 11.62 -14.26 21.29
N VAL A 234 11.37 -13.64 22.44
CA VAL A 234 10.58 -14.19 23.53
C VAL A 234 9.15 -13.66 23.44
N PHE A 235 8.19 -14.56 23.50
CA PHE A 235 6.76 -14.26 23.50
C PHE A 235 6.19 -14.62 24.87
N SER A 236 5.89 -13.60 25.67
CA SER A 236 5.35 -13.74 27.02
C SER A 236 3.85 -13.48 27.02
N GLY A 237 3.10 -14.28 27.74
CA GLY A 237 1.65 -14.16 27.84
C GLY A 237 1.06 -15.23 28.72
N TYR A 238 -0.17 -15.64 28.41
CA TYR A 238 -0.90 -16.63 29.22
C TYR A 238 -1.41 -17.74 28.32
N VAL A 239 -1.34 -18.98 28.82
CA VAL A 239 -1.86 -20.18 28.14
C VAL A 239 -2.94 -20.83 28.97
N ALA A 240 -3.97 -21.30 28.27
CA ALA A 240 -4.95 -22.22 28.81
C ALA A 240 -5.05 -23.46 27.90
N GLY A 241 -4.92 -24.64 28.45
CA GLY A 241 -5.08 -25.90 27.72
C GLY A 241 -6.44 -26.52 27.98
N GLN A 242 -7.04 -27.12 26.95
CA GLN A 242 -8.33 -27.82 27.07
C GLN A 242 -9.41 -26.98 27.75
N TYR A 243 -9.45 -25.70 27.40
CA TYR A 243 -10.37 -24.72 27.95
C TYR A 243 -11.62 -24.59 27.07
N TYR A 244 -12.70 -25.21 27.54
CA TYR A 244 -13.94 -25.34 26.79
C TYR A 244 -15.02 -24.35 27.25
N LEU A 245 -16.01 -24.14 26.39
CA LEU A 245 -17.29 -23.54 26.81
C LEU A 245 -18.07 -24.53 27.66
N PRO A 246 -18.91 -24.07 28.61
CA PRO A 246 -19.85 -24.93 29.32
C PRO A 246 -20.71 -25.71 28.32
N LEU A 247 -20.78 -27.02 28.52
CA LEU A 247 -21.62 -27.89 27.71
C LEU A 247 -23.04 -27.98 28.31
N PRO A 248 -24.07 -28.33 27.52
CA PRO A 248 -25.43 -28.55 28.03
C PRO A 248 -25.42 -29.72 29.06
N ASP A 249 -26.25 -29.59 30.09
CA ASP A 249 -26.33 -30.60 31.21
C ASP A 249 -26.64 -32.04 30.75
N ASN A 250 -27.25 -32.19 29.57
CA ASN A 250 -27.56 -33.48 28.97
C ASN A 250 -26.55 -33.96 27.94
N PHE A 251 -25.39 -33.33 27.86
CA PHE A 251 -24.34 -33.73 26.94
C PHE A 251 -23.33 -34.65 27.64
N GLU A 252 -23.42 -35.96 27.35
CA GLU A 252 -22.64 -37.00 28.03
C GLU A 252 -21.37 -37.45 27.28
N GLN A 253 -21.06 -36.83 26.13
CA GLN A 253 -19.94 -37.24 25.32
C GLN A 253 -18.61 -36.68 25.87
N GLU A 254 -17.65 -37.56 26.08
CA GLU A 254 -16.28 -37.21 26.47
C GLU A 254 -15.52 -36.58 25.30
N PRO A 255 -14.60 -35.62 25.56
CA PRO A 255 -13.77 -35.03 24.53
C PRO A 255 -12.83 -36.06 23.91
N ILE A 256 -12.69 -36.03 22.58
CA ILE A 256 -11.66 -36.79 21.88
C ILE A 256 -10.55 -35.81 21.50
N GLN A 257 -9.41 -35.94 22.14
CA GLN A 257 -8.26 -35.07 21.98
C GLN A 257 -7.19 -35.75 21.14
N ALA A 258 -6.47 -34.96 20.35
CA ALA A 258 -5.22 -35.41 19.77
C ALA A 258 -4.24 -35.72 20.92
N GLU A 259 -3.61 -36.88 20.89
CA GLU A 259 -2.61 -37.22 21.89
C GLU A 259 -1.58 -36.09 21.99
N PRO A 260 -1.28 -35.61 23.20
CA PRO A 260 -0.13 -34.74 23.40
C PRO A 260 1.08 -35.48 22.82
N VAL A 261 1.93 -34.78 22.12
CA VAL A 261 3.24 -35.33 21.77
C VAL A 261 3.89 -35.66 23.09
N GLU A 262 3.96 -36.96 23.46
CA GLU A 262 4.81 -37.34 24.54
C GLU A 262 6.22 -36.87 24.18
N ASP A 263 6.62 -35.80 24.84
CA ASP A 263 8.03 -35.54 25.01
C ASP A 263 8.52 -36.79 25.79
N SER A 264 9.27 -37.62 25.10
CA SER A 264 9.72 -38.96 25.58
C SER A 264 10.63 -38.88 26.83
N GLY A 265 10.30 -37.98 27.74
CA GLY A 265 11.06 -37.66 28.95
C GLY A 265 10.46 -38.13 30.28
N ILE A 266 9.21 -38.58 30.36
CA ILE A 266 8.55 -38.81 31.65
C ILE A 266 8.72 -40.24 32.19
N SER A 267 9.00 -41.23 31.38
CA SER A 267 9.33 -42.59 31.85
C SER A 267 10.73 -42.72 32.49
N PHE A 268 11.55 -41.70 32.40
CA PHE A 268 12.92 -41.69 32.91
C PHE A 268 13.08 -41.16 34.35
N VAL A 269 12.03 -40.60 34.92
CA VAL A 269 12.11 -39.85 36.19
C VAL A 269 12.27 -40.80 37.41
N GLN A 270 11.83 -42.01 37.31
CA GLN A 270 11.91 -42.96 38.45
C GLN A 270 13.24 -43.69 38.57
N GLN A 271 14.00 -43.80 37.47
CA GLN A 271 15.38 -44.33 37.54
C GLN A 271 16.42 -43.22 37.87
N ILE A 272 16.04 -41.96 37.70
CA ILE A 272 16.92 -40.80 37.93
C ILE A 272 17.01 -40.44 39.43
N PHE A 273 16.03 -40.81 40.26
CA PHE A 273 16.04 -40.41 41.67
C PHE A 273 17.18 -41.06 42.48
N ASP A 274 17.61 -42.24 42.12
CA ASP A 274 18.71 -42.94 42.82
C ASP A 274 20.11 -42.57 42.29
N GLU A 275 20.23 -42.09 41.04
CA GLU A 275 21.48 -41.55 40.51
C GLU A 275 21.67 -40.05 40.81
N THR A 276 20.60 -39.35 41.19
CA THR A 276 20.58 -37.88 41.31
C THR A 276 21.32 -37.37 42.53
N GLN A 277 21.42 -38.18 43.59
CA GLN A 277 22.16 -37.79 44.80
C GLN A 277 23.70 -37.75 44.57
N LYS A 278 24.20 -38.53 43.66
CA LYS A 278 25.63 -38.57 43.31
C LYS A 278 25.99 -37.49 42.27
N ARG A 279 25.05 -37.18 41.36
CA ARG A 279 25.20 -36.11 40.37
C ARG A 279 24.98 -34.71 40.92
N ALA A 280 24.27 -34.55 42.05
CA ALA A 280 24.02 -33.25 42.63
C ALA A 280 25.29 -32.53 43.11
N LEU A 281 26.28 -33.24 43.57
CA LEU A 281 27.59 -32.69 43.98
C LEU A 281 28.46 -32.31 42.77
N ASP A 282 28.47 -33.14 41.72
CA ASP A 282 29.17 -32.83 40.47
C ASP A 282 28.48 -31.68 39.72
N LEU A 283 27.16 -31.56 39.84
CA LEU A 283 26.39 -30.47 39.23
C LEU A 283 26.65 -29.11 39.89
N VAL A 284 26.87 -29.09 41.22
CA VAL A 284 27.20 -27.87 41.94
C VAL A 284 28.57 -27.31 41.50
N ASP A 285 29.54 -28.17 41.26
CA ASP A 285 30.84 -27.77 40.72
C ASP A 285 30.75 -27.36 39.25
N GLU A 286 29.94 -28.02 38.45
CA GLU A 286 29.70 -27.67 37.05
C GLU A 286 28.89 -26.39 36.92
N ILE A 287 27.89 -26.15 37.77
CA ILE A 287 27.12 -24.92 37.88
C ILE A 287 28.04 -23.76 38.31
N SER A 288 28.94 -23.99 39.27
CA SER A 288 29.92 -23.00 39.71
C SER A 288 30.87 -22.58 38.59
N LYS A 289 31.31 -23.57 37.80
CA LYS A 289 32.20 -23.34 36.63
C LYS A 289 31.47 -22.66 35.48
N LYS A 290 30.25 -23.08 35.18
CA LYS A 290 29.38 -22.43 34.18
C LYS A 290 28.92 -21.04 34.61
N SER A 291 28.72 -20.82 35.91
CA SER A 291 28.40 -19.48 36.45
C SER A 291 29.58 -18.53 36.27
N ALA A 292 30.80 -18.97 36.44
CA ALA A 292 31.99 -18.16 36.17
C ALA A 292 32.18 -17.91 34.67
N GLU A 293 31.94 -18.92 33.83
CA GLU A 293 31.96 -18.76 32.35
C GLU A 293 30.83 -17.83 31.86
N LEU A 294 29.64 -17.94 32.47
CA LEU A 294 28.51 -17.06 32.16
C LEU A 294 28.78 -15.61 32.57
N SER A 295 29.46 -15.40 33.71
CA SER A 295 29.85 -14.07 34.15
C SER A 295 30.85 -13.39 33.18
N VAL A 296 31.81 -14.18 32.65
CA VAL A 296 32.75 -13.71 31.64
C VAL A 296 32.04 -13.46 30.29
N ALA A 297 31.07 -14.33 29.95
CA ALA A 297 30.27 -14.13 28.72
C ALA A 297 29.35 -12.92 28.83
N LEU A 298 28.72 -12.70 29.98
CA LEU A 298 27.92 -11.54 30.28
C LEU A 298 28.71 -10.22 30.17
N GLU A 299 29.94 -10.22 30.69
CA GLU A 299 30.81 -9.05 30.57
C GLU A 299 31.21 -8.78 29.11
N LYS A 300 31.47 -9.84 28.32
CA LYS A 300 31.68 -9.70 26.88
C LYS A 300 30.46 -9.21 26.12
N VAL A 301 29.25 -9.64 26.49
CA VAL A 301 27.99 -9.15 25.92
C VAL A 301 27.82 -7.68 26.26
N ARG A 302 28.04 -7.30 27.53
CA ARG A 302 27.94 -5.90 27.98
C ARG A 302 28.92 -4.98 27.27
N GLN A 303 30.15 -5.44 27.02
CA GLN A 303 31.12 -4.69 26.23
C GLN A 303 30.70 -4.55 24.76
N ARG A 304 30.09 -5.62 24.19
CA ARG A 304 29.53 -5.56 22.83
C ARG A 304 28.33 -4.62 22.75
N GLU A 305 27.42 -4.65 23.72
CA GLU A 305 26.29 -3.73 23.79
C GLU A 305 26.74 -2.29 23.85
N GLN A 306 27.77 -2.00 24.68
CA GLN A 306 28.36 -0.64 24.72
C GLN A 306 28.98 -0.22 23.36
N GLN A 307 29.64 -1.16 22.68
CA GLN A 307 30.18 -0.90 21.35
C GLN A 307 29.09 -0.70 20.29
N VAL A 308 27.99 -1.47 20.38
CA VAL A 308 26.83 -1.33 19.49
C VAL A 308 26.15 0.01 19.73
N THR A 309 25.89 0.36 20.99
CA THR A 309 25.28 1.66 21.35
C THR A 309 26.16 2.86 20.90
N ALA A 310 27.47 2.73 21.01
CA ALA A 310 28.39 3.75 20.50
C ALA A 310 28.32 3.88 18.97
N ARG A 311 28.26 2.75 18.24
CA ARG A 311 28.10 2.75 16.80
C ARG A 311 26.73 3.27 16.34
N GLU A 312 25.67 2.93 17.05
CA GLU A 312 24.31 3.44 16.78
C GLU A 312 24.25 4.96 16.98
N ASN A 313 24.90 5.48 18.04
CA ASN A 313 24.99 6.93 18.27
C ASN A 313 25.83 7.63 17.19
N GLU A 314 26.88 7.00 16.69
CA GLU A 314 27.69 7.52 15.61
C GLU A 314 26.94 7.50 14.27
N ALA A 315 26.25 6.38 13.97
CA ALA A 315 25.36 6.25 12.81
C ALA A 315 24.20 7.25 12.85
N GLY A 316 23.62 7.48 14.03
CA GLY A 316 22.59 8.51 14.24
C GLY A 316 23.10 9.93 13.93
N LYS A 317 24.34 10.26 14.34
CA LYS A 317 24.97 11.55 14.00
C LYS A 317 25.26 11.68 12.52
N GLU A 318 25.67 10.60 11.89
CA GLU A 318 25.95 10.57 10.45
C GLU A 318 24.66 10.66 9.62
N SER A 319 23.58 10.00 10.06
CA SER A 319 22.24 10.14 9.47
C SER A 319 21.74 11.58 9.56
N THR A 320 21.91 12.24 10.71
CA THR A 320 21.53 13.64 10.87
C THR A 320 22.31 14.58 9.96
N ARG A 321 23.61 14.29 9.75
CA ARG A 321 24.45 15.05 8.80
C ARG A 321 24.02 14.82 7.35
N LEU A 322 23.68 13.59 6.99
CA LEU A 322 23.17 13.26 5.66
C LEU A 322 21.86 14.00 5.36
N HIS A 323 20.89 13.99 6.28
CA HIS A 323 19.65 14.73 6.10
C HIS A 323 19.86 16.23 5.96
N ALA A 324 20.76 16.81 6.77
CA ALA A 324 21.09 18.23 6.62
C ALA A 324 21.75 18.54 5.25
N TRP A 325 22.53 17.62 4.73
CA TRP A 325 23.15 17.75 3.40
C TRP A 325 22.15 17.57 2.26
N GLU A 326 21.20 16.65 2.42
CA GLU A 326 20.06 16.46 1.49
C GLU A 326 19.21 17.72 1.41
N ASP A 327 18.88 18.34 2.56
CA ASP A 327 18.15 19.60 2.63
C ASP A 327 18.91 20.76 1.96
N GLU A 328 20.23 20.81 2.14
CA GLU A 328 21.09 21.79 1.47
C GLU A 328 21.11 21.57 -0.05
N LEU A 329 21.22 20.31 -0.50
CA LEU A 329 21.16 19.96 -1.92
C LEU A 329 19.81 20.32 -2.54
N ALA A 330 18.71 20.00 -1.86
CA ALA A 330 17.36 20.37 -2.31
C ALA A 330 17.20 21.89 -2.43
N THR A 331 17.79 22.63 -1.50
CA THR A 331 17.77 24.10 -1.53
C THR A 331 18.59 24.65 -2.71
N ARG A 332 19.78 24.08 -2.96
CA ARG A 332 20.61 24.44 -4.10
C ARG A 332 19.93 24.10 -5.43
N GLN A 333 19.27 22.92 -5.51
CA GLN A 333 18.55 22.52 -6.72
C GLN A 333 17.43 23.53 -7.03
N LYS A 334 16.61 23.90 -6.03
CA LYS A 334 15.58 24.94 -6.21
C LYS A 334 16.12 26.28 -6.67
N ALA A 335 17.33 26.64 -6.19
CA ALA A 335 17.99 27.88 -6.64
C ALA A 335 18.43 27.79 -8.11
N ILE A 336 18.98 26.64 -8.53
CA ILE A 336 19.37 26.36 -9.92
C ILE A 336 18.15 26.42 -10.83
N ASP A 337 17.09 25.70 -10.47
CA ASP A 337 15.83 25.68 -11.25
C ASP A 337 15.24 27.08 -11.42
N ARG A 338 15.33 27.90 -10.37
CA ARG A 338 14.88 29.31 -10.43
C ARG A 338 15.70 30.14 -11.40
N VAL A 339 17.03 29.99 -11.37
CA VAL A 339 17.94 30.70 -12.28
C VAL A 339 17.74 30.23 -13.72
N GLU A 340 17.61 28.93 -13.92
CA GLU A 340 17.33 28.35 -15.24
C GLU A 340 16.01 28.87 -15.81
N ARG A 341 14.95 28.89 -15.01
CA ARG A 341 13.67 29.46 -15.41
C ARG A 341 13.79 30.93 -15.78
N GLN A 342 14.50 31.74 -14.97
CA GLN A 342 14.71 33.16 -15.26
C GLN A 342 15.50 33.38 -16.57
N ASN A 343 16.50 32.56 -16.83
CA ASN A 343 17.28 32.56 -18.04
C ASN A 343 16.41 32.23 -19.28
N ASN A 344 15.58 31.17 -19.17
CA ASN A 344 14.68 30.75 -20.21
C ASN A 344 13.61 31.85 -20.50
N GLU A 345 13.08 32.49 -19.45
CA GLU A 345 12.15 33.61 -19.60
C GLU A 345 12.81 34.84 -20.27
N ALA A 346 14.08 35.12 -19.94
CA ALA A 346 14.84 36.17 -20.55
C ALA A 346 15.14 35.90 -22.05
N ALA A 347 15.56 34.65 -22.34
CA ALA A 347 15.78 34.18 -23.71
C ALA A 347 14.50 34.26 -24.55
N TYR A 348 13.38 33.81 -23.99
CA TYR A 348 12.06 33.93 -24.66
C TYR A 348 11.66 35.36 -24.95
N ARG A 349 11.85 36.29 -24.00
CA ARG A 349 11.59 37.72 -24.20
C ARG A 349 12.47 38.31 -25.30
N THR A 350 13.77 37.94 -25.32
CA THR A 350 14.71 38.40 -26.39
C THR A 350 14.26 37.87 -27.74
N LEU A 351 13.91 36.62 -27.83
CA LEU A 351 13.43 35.98 -29.06
C LEU A 351 12.14 36.64 -29.55
N ARG A 352 11.16 36.89 -28.66
CA ARG A 352 9.93 37.66 -28.99
C ARG A 352 10.25 39.06 -29.50
N SER A 353 11.29 39.73 -28.96
CA SER A 353 11.74 41.04 -29.42
C SER A 353 12.26 41.00 -30.87
N ILE A 354 12.91 39.91 -31.28
CA ILE A 354 13.35 39.71 -32.66
C ILE A 354 12.12 39.72 -33.60
N PHE A 355 11.08 38.97 -33.25
CA PHE A 355 9.82 38.98 -34.04
C PHE A 355 9.20 40.37 -34.08
N SER A 356 9.12 41.07 -32.97
CA SER A 356 8.51 42.41 -32.92
C SER A 356 9.26 43.45 -33.75
N ASN A 357 10.58 43.35 -33.86
CA ASN A 357 11.41 44.23 -34.66
C ASN A 357 11.25 44.04 -36.17
N THR A 358 10.65 42.92 -36.59
CA THR A 358 10.39 42.58 -38.00
C THR A 358 8.96 42.93 -38.44
N PHE A 359 8.14 43.46 -37.56
CA PHE A 359 6.76 43.83 -37.84
C PHE A 359 6.64 44.74 -39.07
N CYS A 360 5.85 44.35 -40.05
CA CYS A 360 5.65 45.04 -41.33
C CYS A 360 6.92 45.26 -42.19
N LYS A 361 8.03 44.55 -41.92
CA LYS A 361 9.30 44.68 -42.63
C LYS A 361 9.58 43.45 -43.49
N GLN A 362 8.77 43.24 -44.53
CA GLN A 362 8.91 42.08 -45.45
C GLN A 362 10.33 41.89 -46.01
N GLN A 363 11.02 43.02 -46.29
CA GLN A 363 12.42 42.96 -46.77
C GLN A 363 13.36 42.28 -45.78
N ILE A 364 13.19 42.51 -44.49
CA ILE A 364 14.00 41.88 -43.46
C ILE A 364 13.64 40.41 -43.34
N ILE A 365 12.34 40.08 -43.37
CA ILE A 365 11.85 38.70 -43.31
C ILE A 365 12.42 37.89 -44.47
N SER A 366 12.33 38.43 -45.68
CA SER A 366 12.83 37.81 -46.90
C SER A 366 14.36 37.65 -46.91
N ALA A 367 15.11 38.66 -46.44
CA ALA A 367 16.58 38.65 -46.40
C ALA A 367 17.18 37.59 -45.49
N CYS A 368 16.52 37.27 -44.38
CA CYS A 368 16.98 36.20 -43.44
C CYS A 368 16.69 34.79 -43.96
N GLY A 369 15.80 34.62 -44.91
CA GLY A 369 15.45 33.34 -45.51
C GLY A 369 14.44 32.52 -44.68
N LYS A 370 13.81 31.55 -45.35
CA LYS A 370 12.71 30.75 -44.83
C LYS A 370 13.13 29.88 -43.64
N ASP A 371 14.24 29.17 -43.78
CA ASP A 371 14.69 28.19 -42.78
C ASP A 371 15.09 28.89 -41.46
N TYR A 372 15.68 30.10 -41.56
CA TYR A 372 15.98 30.89 -40.39
C TYR A 372 14.73 31.16 -39.53
N TRP A 373 13.66 31.64 -40.16
CA TRP A 373 12.43 31.96 -39.45
C TRP A 373 11.68 30.75 -38.94
N LEU A 374 11.66 29.65 -39.70
CA LEU A 374 11.03 28.43 -39.23
C LEU A 374 11.75 27.84 -38.02
N ASN A 375 13.08 27.83 -38.03
CA ASN A 375 13.87 27.40 -36.88
C ASN A 375 13.63 28.32 -35.67
N LEU A 376 13.59 29.65 -35.90
CA LEU A 376 13.34 30.61 -34.82
C LEU A 376 11.95 30.44 -34.19
N ILE A 377 10.94 30.05 -34.99
CA ILE A 377 9.59 29.69 -34.50
C ILE A 377 9.64 28.43 -33.66
N GLU A 378 10.36 27.38 -34.08
CA GLU A 378 10.52 26.17 -33.32
C GLU A 378 11.29 26.43 -32.00
N ASP A 379 12.32 27.26 -32.03
CA ASP A 379 13.04 27.70 -30.82
C ASP A 379 12.09 28.46 -29.87
N ALA A 380 11.18 29.29 -30.41
CA ALA A 380 10.18 29.95 -29.57
C ALA A 380 9.22 29.00 -28.92
N TYR A 381 8.80 27.94 -29.61
CA TYR A 381 7.99 26.87 -29.00
C TYR A 381 8.74 26.10 -27.92
N ALA A 382 9.98 25.70 -28.19
CA ALA A 382 10.82 24.99 -27.25
C ALA A 382 11.12 25.80 -25.96
N LEU A 383 11.42 27.10 -26.13
CA LEU A 383 11.61 28.01 -24.99
C LEU A 383 10.30 28.25 -24.23
N GLY A 384 9.18 28.37 -24.97
CA GLY A 384 7.86 28.52 -24.39
C GLY A 384 7.52 27.35 -23.49
N GLU A 385 7.74 26.10 -23.93
CA GLU A 385 7.51 24.91 -23.17
C GLU A 385 8.34 24.88 -21.85
N LYS A 386 9.62 25.23 -21.94
CA LYS A 386 10.50 25.31 -20.75
C LYS A 386 10.04 26.32 -19.69
N ILE A 387 9.26 27.32 -20.07
CA ILE A 387 8.68 28.31 -19.14
C ILE A 387 7.21 28.06 -18.84
N GLY A 388 6.68 26.90 -19.24
CA GLY A 388 5.31 26.45 -18.95
C GLY A 388 4.24 27.04 -19.86
N LYS A 389 4.60 27.53 -21.05
CA LYS A 389 3.64 28.03 -22.06
C LYS A 389 3.28 26.92 -23.04
N SER A 390 2.00 26.75 -23.32
CA SER A 390 1.58 25.87 -24.41
C SER A 390 1.98 26.46 -25.80
N LYS A 391 2.04 25.60 -26.80
CA LYS A 391 2.27 26.02 -28.19
C LYS A 391 1.31 27.11 -28.63
N ARG A 392 0.06 27.05 -28.15
CA ARG A 392 -0.98 28.04 -28.42
C ARG A 392 -0.68 29.38 -27.75
N ASP A 393 -0.18 29.39 -26.52
CA ASP A 393 0.19 30.64 -25.83
C ASP A 393 1.34 31.34 -26.54
N VAL A 394 2.32 30.58 -27.03
CA VAL A 394 3.41 31.11 -27.85
C VAL A 394 2.89 31.70 -29.17
N GLN A 395 1.93 31.04 -29.81
CA GLN A 395 1.30 31.58 -31.02
C GLN A 395 0.56 32.90 -30.76
N ILE A 396 -0.10 33.00 -29.60
CA ILE A 396 -0.76 34.25 -29.18
C ILE A 396 0.28 35.36 -28.92
N ASP A 397 1.38 35.02 -28.25
CA ASP A 397 2.47 35.96 -27.96
C ASP A 397 3.18 36.47 -29.22
N LEU A 398 3.31 35.64 -30.25
CA LEU A 398 3.93 35.99 -31.53
C LEU A 398 2.94 36.63 -32.49
N ASP A 399 1.63 36.49 -32.26
CA ASP A 399 0.53 37.17 -32.89
C ASP A 399 0.69 37.35 -34.43
N CYS A 400 0.61 38.58 -34.88
CA CYS A 400 0.69 38.95 -36.29
C CYS A 400 2.06 38.71 -36.95
N TYR A 401 3.13 38.55 -36.16
CA TYR A 401 4.47 38.27 -36.69
C TYR A 401 4.52 36.93 -37.43
N LEU A 402 3.86 35.91 -36.90
CA LEU A 402 3.75 34.63 -37.56
C LEU A 402 3.04 34.71 -38.89
N VAL A 403 1.97 35.51 -38.94
CA VAL A 403 1.19 35.71 -40.17
C VAL A 403 2.07 36.36 -41.25
N ASP A 404 2.83 37.41 -40.92
CA ASP A 404 3.71 38.08 -41.86
C ASP A 404 4.81 37.15 -42.39
N ILE A 405 5.43 36.36 -41.52
CA ILE A 405 6.46 35.41 -41.91
C ILE A 405 5.87 34.33 -42.85
N TYR A 406 4.75 33.75 -42.50
CA TYR A 406 4.14 32.71 -43.32
C TYR A 406 3.64 33.26 -44.67
N ILE A 407 3.09 34.49 -44.74
CA ILE A 407 2.72 35.15 -46.00
C ILE A 407 3.98 35.38 -46.85
N CYS A 408 5.07 35.90 -46.27
CA CYS A 408 6.31 36.18 -46.98
C CYS A 408 6.91 34.97 -47.69
N PHE A 409 6.74 33.79 -47.10
CA PHE A 409 7.26 32.53 -47.66
C PHE A 409 6.17 31.64 -48.29
N GLU A 410 5.03 32.22 -48.63
CA GLU A 410 3.91 31.56 -49.34
C GLU A 410 3.36 30.33 -48.60
N LEU A 411 3.51 30.26 -47.26
CA LEU A 411 2.99 29.17 -46.40
C LEU A 411 1.54 29.52 -45.99
N TYR A 412 0.64 29.64 -46.94
CA TYR A 412 -0.69 30.22 -46.75
C TYR A 412 -1.60 29.43 -45.81
N GLU A 413 -1.46 28.10 -45.75
CA GLU A 413 -2.17 27.26 -44.77
C GLU A 413 -1.77 27.63 -43.34
N LYS A 414 -0.46 27.69 -43.07
CA LYS A 414 0.05 28.11 -41.78
C LYS A 414 -0.29 29.56 -41.45
N ALA A 415 -0.28 30.43 -42.46
CA ALA A 415 -0.72 31.82 -42.33
C ALA A 415 -2.20 31.93 -41.94
N TYR A 416 -3.06 31.09 -42.52
CA TYR A 416 -4.48 31.05 -42.18
C TYR A 416 -4.70 30.60 -40.71
N ASP A 417 -4.05 29.52 -40.27
CA ASP A 417 -4.17 29.07 -38.90
C ASP A 417 -3.65 30.11 -37.88
N ALA A 418 -2.52 30.74 -38.17
CA ALA A 418 -1.97 31.83 -37.35
C ALA A 418 -2.93 33.05 -37.33
N PHE A 419 -3.50 33.41 -38.47
CA PHE A 419 -4.45 34.52 -38.56
C PHE A 419 -5.76 34.22 -37.80
N CYS A 420 -6.24 33.03 -37.82
CA CYS A 420 -7.39 32.61 -37.00
C CYS A 420 -7.10 32.78 -35.49
N ILE A 421 -5.89 32.44 -35.02
CA ILE A 421 -5.47 32.66 -33.64
C ILE A 421 -5.38 34.17 -33.37
N GLN A 422 -4.76 34.92 -34.22
CA GLN A 422 -4.74 36.40 -34.13
C GLN A 422 -6.15 36.97 -34.03
N ALA A 423 -7.04 36.60 -34.94
CA ALA A 423 -8.41 37.09 -34.95
C ALA A 423 -9.19 36.73 -33.69
N GLN A 424 -8.84 35.63 -33.02
CA GLN A 424 -9.50 35.19 -31.81
C GLN A 424 -9.00 35.90 -30.54
N TYR A 425 -7.70 36.24 -30.47
CA TYR A 425 -7.07 36.68 -29.23
C TYR A 425 -6.50 38.10 -29.26
N SER A 426 -6.14 38.63 -30.44
CA SER A 426 -5.58 39.96 -30.57
C SER A 426 -6.66 41.05 -30.40
N SER A 427 -6.25 42.24 -30.04
CA SER A 427 -7.12 43.43 -29.97
C SER A 427 -7.45 44.04 -31.33
N TRP A 428 -6.74 43.67 -32.39
CA TRP A 428 -6.89 44.20 -33.75
C TRP A 428 -6.55 43.14 -34.81
N ILE A 429 -7.03 43.35 -36.03
CA ILE A 429 -6.67 42.59 -37.23
C ILE A 429 -6.43 43.48 -38.42
N SER A 430 -5.62 43.02 -39.38
CA SER A 430 -5.39 43.70 -40.64
C SER A 430 -6.27 43.14 -41.75
N THR A 431 -7.13 43.95 -42.33
CA THR A 431 -7.96 43.55 -43.46
C THR A 431 -7.12 43.12 -44.68
N TYR A 432 -5.99 43.77 -44.92
CA TYR A 432 -5.06 43.37 -45.98
C TYR A 432 -4.49 41.97 -45.79
N ARG A 433 -4.07 41.63 -44.58
CA ARG A 433 -3.60 40.26 -44.25
C ARG A 433 -4.73 39.24 -44.38
N LEU A 434 -5.90 39.58 -43.91
CA LEU A 434 -7.09 38.76 -44.02
C LEU A 434 -7.37 38.41 -45.51
N GLU A 435 -7.46 39.40 -46.37
CA GLU A 435 -7.72 39.18 -47.80
C GLU A 435 -6.62 38.33 -48.44
N THR A 436 -5.36 38.63 -48.15
CA THR A 436 -4.22 37.88 -48.67
C THR A 436 -4.29 36.40 -48.24
N VAL A 437 -4.49 36.14 -46.95
CA VAL A 437 -4.53 34.80 -46.40
C VAL A 437 -5.71 34.03 -46.98
N VAL A 438 -6.92 34.57 -46.96
CA VAL A 438 -8.12 33.90 -47.45
C VAL A 438 -8.06 33.63 -48.98
N ARG A 439 -7.64 34.60 -49.79
CA ARG A 439 -7.53 34.40 -51.25
C ARG A 439 -6.48 33.37 -51.65
N LYS A 440 -5.40 33.26 -50.89
CA LYS A 440 -4.27 32.42 -51.23
C LYS A 440 -4.39 31.01 -50.64
N SER A 441 -4.95 30.86 -49.42
CA SER A 441 -5.19 29.52 -48.79
C SER A 441 -6.50 28.90 -49.31
N GLY A 442 -7.47 29.68 -49.73
CA GLY A 442 -8.81 29.17 -50.06
C GLY A 442 -9.69 28.88 -48.85
N HIS A 443 -9.18 29.07 -47.63
CA HIS A 443 -9.89 28.80 -46.37
C HIS A 443 -10.51 30.07 -45.79
N TRP A 444 -11.73 29.96 -45.26
CA TRP A 444 -12.45 31.11 -44.71
C TRP A 444 -13.43 30.76 -43.58
N ALA A 445 -14.00 29.55 -43.53
CA ALA A 445 -15.16 29.25 -42.72
C ALA A 445 -14.90 29.45 -41.22
N ARG A 446 -13.75 28.97 -40.71
CA ARG A 446 -13.35 29.14 -39.29
C ARG A 446 -13.16 30.60 -38.94
N LEU A 447 -12.52 31.36 -39.85
CA LEU A 447 -12.26 32.77 -39.65
C LEU A 447 -13.55 33.60 -39.65
N LYS A 448 -14.51 33.30 -40.56
CA LYS A 448 -15.83 33.92 -40.57
C LYS A 448 -16.55 33.78 -39.25
N GLY A 449 -16.60 32.56 -38.69
CA GLY A 449 -17.23 32.30 -37.38
C GLY A 449 -16.57 33.05 -36.21
N ILE A 450 -15.24 33.27 -36.25
CA ILE A 450 -14.53 34.10 -35.27
C ILE A 450 -14.93 35.57 -35.42
N LEU A 451 -14.93 36.11 -36.65
CA LEU A 451 -15.22 37.50 -36.94
C LEU A 451 -16.68 37.84 -36.64
N GLU A 452 -17.62 36.95 -36.92
CA GLU A 452 -19.04 37.12 -36.55
C GLU A 452 -19.22 37.35 -35.06
N LYS A 453 -18.51 36.56 -34.25
CA LYS A 453 -18.54 36.68 -32.78
C LYS A 453 -17.86 37.96 -32.28
N ARG A 454 -16.88 38.49 -33.02
CA ARG A 454 -16.06 39.63 -32.59
C ARG A 454 -16.37 40.94 -33.29
N ALA A 455 -17.26 40.98 -34.29
CA ALA A 455 -17.58 42.18 -35.04
C ALA A 455 -18.08 43.36 -34.18
N GLY A 456 -18.71 43.05 -33.04
CA GLY A 456 -19.13 44.07 -32.06
C GLY A 456 -18.03 44.55 -31.11
N THR A 457 -16.84 43.93 -31.11
CA THR A 457 -15.75 44.23 -30.14
C THR A 457 -14.75 45.27 -30.67
N GLY A 458 -14.78 45.59 -31.97
CA GLY A 458 -13.87 46.57 -32.56
C GLY A 458 -14.10 46.78 -34.06
N LYS A 459 -13.77 47.99 -34.56
CA LYS A 459 -13.95 48.38 -35.93
C LYS A 459 -13.20 47.50 -36.93
N ASP A 460 -12.02 47.01 -36.55
CA ASP A 460 -11.19 46.17 -37.42
C ASP A 460 -11.83 44.81 -37.66
N PHE A 461 -12.51 44.26 -36.68
CA PHE A 461 -13.22 42.98 -36.81
C PHE A 461 -14.48 43.12 -37.67
N ALA A 462 -15.20 44.25 -37.55
CA ALA A 462 -16.35 44.56 -38.38
C ALA A 462 -15.91 44.77 -39.86
N ASN A 463 -14.83 45.50 -40.09
CA ASN A 463 -14.23 45.67 -41.40
C ASN A 463 -13.74 44.36 -42.01
N GLY A 464 -13.13 43.49 -41.19
CA GLY A 464 -12.70 42.15 -41.59
C GLY A 464 -13.87 41.28 -42.04
N LEU A 465 -14.97 41.26 -41.27
CA LEU A 465 -16.18 40.55 -41.66
C LEU A 465 -16.80 41.08 -42.95
N GLN A 466 -16.80 42.40 -43.13
CA GLN A 466 -17.28 43.04 -44.35
C GLN A 466 -16.39 42.68 -45.56
N ALA A 467 -15.07 42.63 -45.36
CA ALA A 467 -14.13 42.21 -46.41
C ALA A 467 -14.37 40.75 -46.83
N LEU A 468 -14.61 39.82 -45.88
CA LEU A 468 -14.99 38.46 -46.22
C LEU A 468 -16.28 38.41 -47.07
N LYS A 469 -17.30 39.13 -46.67
CA LYS A 469 -18.55 39.21 -47.41
C LYS A 469 -18.35 39.80 -48.84
N SER A 470 -17.49 40.81 -49.01
CA SER A 470 -17.18 41.40 -50.32
C SER A 470 -16.38 40.42 -51.20
N MET A 471 -15.68 39.47 -50.66
CA MET A 471 -15.00 38.38 -51.38
C MET A 471 -15.93 37.20 -51.74
N GLY A 472 -17.20 37.28 -51.37
CA GLY A 472 -18.20 36.23 -51.68
C GLY A 472 -18.33 35.12 -50.64
N TYR A 473 -17.82 35.32 -49.43
CA TYR A 473 -17.85 34.33 -48.36
C TYR A 473 -18.82 34.63 -47.22
#